data_83ed922b8b623b12afa885403b2a70c5
#
_entry.id   83ed922b8b623b12afa885403b2a70c5
#
_cell.length_a   1.000
_cell.length_b   1.000
_cell.length_c   1.000
_cell.angle_alpha   90.00
_cell.angle_beta   90.00
_cell.angle_gamma   90.00
#
_symmetry.space_group_name_H-M   'P 1'
#
loop_
_entity.id
_entity.type
_entity.pdbx_description
1 polymer ?
#
loop_
_entity_poly.entity_id
_entity_poly.type
_entity_poly.pdbx_seq_one_letter_code
_entity_poly.pdbx_strand_id
1 'polypeptide(L)'
;MELVTADGEKLHEILQDTYPIWGEGLTEDAYAKWYRAQRDTTWGRTRLSRHALVEGGRVLASAKRYDLQAWTEGRRIAVAGIGAVFTPPALRGRGHAHVLVDALVADAARRGCEQALLFSEIGATYYEQLGFRAVPTSEQTIEVLPGRGGAPAVLIRSGDTRDLDGIAELSARARVGASFALDRSADFLAFVLARRRLLAGLGPMGLRSVEFFVTEEANQPVAFVIVTRGPRGNVLEDFGDRDPSGARVGAMLQVLAARTPAEGPLVVRGRVPRAFHPPQWRVVKETPAAEIMMLRPCVDHAALTPAPEAVVYPSLDVF
;
A
#
# COMPACT_ATOMS: atom_id res chain seq x y z
N MET A 1 26.46 4.05 17.87
CA MET A 1 25.41 3.52 16.97
C MET A 1 25.43 4.31 15.66
N GLU A 2 25.33 3.64 14.52
CA GLU A 2 25.41 4.22 13.19
C GLU A 2 24.23 3.74 12.35
N LEU A 3 23.64 4.63 11.55
CA LEU A 3 22.62 4.30 10.54
C LEU A 3 23.32 3.92 9.24
N VAL A 4 23.12 2.69 8.79
CA VAL A 4 23.71 2.18 7.54
C VAL A 4 22.64 1.64 6.60
N THR A 5 22.91 1.64 5.29
CA THR A 5 22.13 0.85 4.34
C THR A 5 22.50 -0.62 4.51
N ALA A 6 21.52 -1.48 4.67
CA ALA A 6 21.72 -2.91 4.84
C ALA A 6 21.74 -3.63 3.49
N ASP A 7 22.91 -4.13 3.13
CA ASP A 7 23.14 -4.95 1.94
C ASP A 7 23.98 -6.18 2.30
N GLY A 8 24.16 -7.14 1.37
CA GLY A 8 24.97 -8.34 1.57
C GLY A 8 24.55 -9.16 2.80
N GLU A 9 25.51 -9.48 3.65
CA GLU A 9 25.29 -10.31 4.86
C GLU A 9 24.31 -9.67 5.86
N LYS A 10 24.40 -8.34 6.08
CA LYS A 10 23.48 -7.63 6.98
C LYS A 10 22.05 -7.72 6.51
N LEU A 11 21.82 -7.59 5.21
CA LEU A 11 20.49 -7.76 4.65
C LEU A 11 19.99 -9.20 4.82
N HIS A 12 20.87 -10.19 4.63
CA HIS A 12 20.52 -11.59 4.82
C HIS A 12 20.10 -11.87 6.27
N GLU A 13 20.90 -11.46 7.25
CA GLU A 13 20.60 -11.54 8.69
C GLU A 13 19.22 -10.92 9.00
N ILE A 14 18.99 -9.69 8.53
CA ILE A 14 17.72 -8.99 8.75
C ILE A 14 16.52 -9.74 8.14
N LEU A 15 16.69 -10.34 6.96
CA LEU A 15 15.62 -11.09 6.32
C LEU A 15 15.31 -12.38 7.09
N GLN A 16 16.30 -13.08 7.59
CA GLN A 16 16.12 -14.24 8.47
C GLN A 16 15.38 -13.87 9.76
N ASP A 17 15.83 -12.81 10.45
CA ASP A 17 15.22 -12.33 11.69
C ASP A 17 13.78 -11.86 11.52
N THR A 18 13.44 -11.28 10.37
CA THR A 18 12.10 -10.73 10.08
C THR A 18 11.15 -11.74 9.44
N TYR A 19 11.66 -12.84 8.91
CA TYR A 19 10.86 -13.88 8.28
C TYR A 19 9.72 -14.44 9.17
N PRO A 20 9.94 -14.76 10.47
CA PRO A 20 8.89 -15.30 11.33
C PRO A 20 7.69 -14.34 11.50
N ILE A 21 7.88 -13.03 11.28
CA ILE A 21 6.85 -12.02 11.45
C ILE A 21 6.15 -11.71 10.12
N TRP A 22 6.92 -11.52 9.05
CA TRP A 22 6.41 -11.03 7.75
C TRP A 22 6.58 -12.03 6.62
N GLY A 23 6.80 -13.29 6.93
CA GLY A 23 6.95 -14.35 5.91
C GLY A 23 5.68 -14.64 5.11
N GLU A 24 4.52 -14.19 5.57
CA GLU A 24 3.24 -14.29 4.85
C GLU A 24 2.90 -15.70 4.32
N GLY A 25 3.42 -16.74 4.99
CA GLY A 25 3.26 -18.15 4.57
C GLY A 25 4.19 -18.56 3.42
N LEU A 26 5.15 -17.73 3.04
CA LEU A 26 6.28 -18.10 2.18
C LEU A 26 7.27 -19.00 2.95
N THR A 27 8.13 -19.71 2.23
CA THR A 27 9.36 -20.25 2.81
C THR A 27 10.36 -19.11 3.04
N GLU A 28 11.39 -19.33 3.86
CA GLU A 28 12.44 -18.33 4.10
C GLU A 28 13.13 -17.88 2.79
N ASP A 29 13.46 -18.82 1.93
CA ASP A 29 14.03 -18.54 0.60
C ASP A 29 13.07 -17.75 -0.29
N ALA A 30 11.79 -18.10 -0.30
CA ALA A 30 10.77 -17.37 -1.06
C ALA A 30 10.56 -15.96 -0.52
N TYR A 31 10.61 -15.77 0.81
CA TYR A 31 10.55 -14.45 1.44
C TYR A 31 11.74 -13.57 1.03
N ALA A 32 12.95 -14.13 1.05
CA ALA A 32 14.14 -13.42 0.60
C ALA A 32 14.08 -13.08 -0.91
N LYS A 33 13.59 -14.00 -1.75
CA LYS A 33 13.34 -13.77 -3.18
C LYS A 33 12.30 -12.68 -3.39
N TRP A 34 11.20 -12.72 -2.63
CA TRP A 34 10.15 -11.71 -2.69
C TRP A 34 10.67 -10.30 -2.38
N TYR A 35 11.52 -10.15 -1.35
CA TYR A 35 12.14 -8.87 -1.04
C TYR A 35 13.08 -8.38 -2.15
N ARG A 36 13.96 -9.26 -2.66
CA ARG A 36 14.91 -8.90 -3.73
C ARG A 36 14.18 -8.51 -5.00
N ALA A 37 13.17 -9.29 -5.41
CA ALA A 37 12.39 -8.99 -6.61
C ALA A 37 11.65 -7.64 -6.53
N GLN A 38 11.21 -7.21 -5.34
CA GLN A 38 10.68 -5.86 -5.15
C GLN A 38 11.76 -4.78 -5.40
N ARG A 39 12.97 -4.98 -4.89
CA ARG A 39 14.11 -4.07 -5.14
C ARG A 39 14.52 -4.01 -6.60
N ASP A 40 14.36 -5.10 -7.34
CA ASP A 40 14.78 -5.19 -8.74
C ASP A 40 13.80 -4.55 -9.73
N THR A 41 12.62 -4.14 -9.30
CA THR A 41 11.70 -3.34 -10.12
C THR A 41 12.31 -1.97 -10.47
N THR A 42 11.85 -1.34 -11.54
CA THR A 42 12.31 0.01 -11.95
C THR A 42 12.21 1.01 -10.80
N TRP A 43 11.06 1.05 -10.13
CA TRP A 43 10.85 1.94 -8.99
C TRP A 43 11.66 1.50 -7.76
N GLY A 44 11.62 0.21 -7.42
CA GLY A 44 12.24 -0.34 -6.20
C GLY A 44 13.75 -0.13 -6.16
N ARG A 45 14.41 -0.24 -7.30
CA ARG A 45 15.88 -0.12 -7.42
C ARG A 45 16.42 1.22 -6.94
N THR A 46 15.65 2.29 -7.13
CA THR A 46 16.05 3.66 -6.77
C THR A 46 15.31 4.23 -5.56
N ARG A 47 14.22 3.59 -5.13
CA ARG A 47 13.29 4.16 -4.16
C ARG A 47 13.03 3.28 -2.93
N LEU A 48 13.42 1.99 -2.97
CA LEU A 48 13.28 1.06 -1.85
C LEU A 48 14.66 0.69 -1.31
N SER A 49 14.89 0.95 -0.03
CA SER A 49 16.11 0.56 0.68
C SER A 49 15.77 -0.08 2.03
N ARG A 50 16.70 -0.89 2.54
CA ARG A 50 16.67 -1.39 3.91
C ARG A 50 17.76 -0.67 4.70
N HIS A 51 17.42 -0.19 5.87
CA HIS A 51 18.37 0.48 6.78
C HIS A 51 18.48 -0.29 8.08
N ALA A 52 19.64 -0.21 8.68
CA ALA A 52 19.92 -0.80 9.99
C ALA A 52 20.63 0.21 10.89
N LEU A 53 20.29 0.16 12.18
CA LEU A 53 21.06 0.77 13.26
C LEU A 53 22.09 -0.27 13.71
N VAL A 54 23.36 0.05 13.63
CA VAL A 54 24.47 -0.88 13.90
C VAL A 54 25.39 -0.34 14.99
N GLU A 55 25.87 -1.22 15.84
CA GLU A 55 26.92 -0.93 16.84
C GLU A 55 27.85 -2.13 16.95
N GLY A 56 29.16 -1.90 16.85
CA GLY A 56 30.15 -2.97 16.89
C GLY A 56 29.93 -4.08 15.87
N GLY A 57 29.41 -3.74 14.68
CA GLY A 57 29.08 -4.67 13.61
C GLY A 57 27.73 -5.38 13.75
N ARG A 58 27.08 -5.31 14.93
CA ARG A 58 25.80 -5.97 15.22
C ARG A 58 24.61 -5.10 14.80
N VAL A 59 23.59 -5.72 14.20
CA VAL A 59 22.31 -5.07 13.92
C VAL A 59 21.48 -4.95 15.20
N LEU A 60 21.12 -3.73 15.58
CA LEU A 60 20.31 -3.44 16.76
C LEU A 60 18.82 -3.25 16.41
N ALA A 61 18.55 -2.65 15.26
CA ALA A 61 17.21 -2.47 14.70
C ALA A 61 17.30 -2.28 13.19
N SER A 62 16.23 -2.54 12.47
CA SER A 62 16.16 -2.32 11.02
C SER A 62 14.79 -1.82 10.58
N ALA A 63 14.73 -1.14 9.41
CA ALA A 63 13.49 -0.72 8.80
C ALA A 63 13.64 -0.65 7.27
N LYS A 64 12.53 -0.79 6.55
CA LYS A 64 12.43 -0.42 5.14
C LYS A 64 12.25 1.09 5.03
N ARG A 65 12.83 1.68 4.00
CA ARG A 65 12.58 3.06 3.61
C ARG A 65 12.11 3.09 2.16
N TYR A 66 11.09 3.91 1.93
CA TYR A 66 10.49 4.17 0.63
C TYR A 66 10.64 5.66 0.33
N ASP A 67 11.32 6.02 -0.77
CA ASP A 67 11.42 7.41 -1.23
C ASP A 67 10.20 7.73 -2.08
N LEU A 68 9.16 8.29 -1.44
CA LEU A 68 7.86 8.57 -2.01
C LEU A 68 7.73 10.04 -2.43
N GLN A 69 6.71 10.30 -3.24
CA GLN A 69 6.19 11.63 -3.49
C GLN A 69 4.72 11.66 -3.08
N ALA A 70 4.26 12.78 -2.57
CA ALA A 70 2.86 12.99 -2.24
C ALA A 70 2.39 14.37 -2.68
N TRP A 71 1.08 14.53 -2.79
CA TRP A 71 0.42 15.79 -2.96
C TRP A 71 -0.23 16.21 -1.64
N THR A 72 0.02 17.42 -1.22
CA THR A 72 -0.63 18.04 -0.06
C THR A 72 -1.03 19.46 -0.43
N GLU A 73 -2.30 19.78 -0.25
CA GLU A 73 -2.84 21.12 -0.57
C GLU A 73 -2.47 21.61 -1.98
N GLY A 74 -2.52 20.72 -2.97
CA GLY A 74 -2.18 21.03 -4.36
C GLY A 74 -0.67 21.14 -4.65
N ARG A 75 0.21 20.94 -3.66
CA ARG A 75 1.66 20.99 -3.80
C ARG A 75 2.27 19.58 -3.71
N ARG A 76 3.23 19.30 -4.58
CA ARG A 76 3.98 18.04 -4.55
C ARG A 76 5.13 18.13 -3.54
N ILE A 77 5.26 17.14 -2.68
CA ILE A 77 6.29 17.05 -1.64
C ILE A 77 7.02 15.71 -1.70
N ALA A 78 8.27 15.69 -1.22
CA ALA A 78 9.00 14.46 -0.98
C ALA A 78 8.63 13.88 0.40
N VAL A 79 8.39 12.57 0.44
CA VAL A 79 7.97 11.85 1.65
C VAL A 79 8.84 10.62 1.86
N ALA A 80 9.32 10.43 3.08
CA ALA A 80 10.00 9.20 3.48
C ALA A 80 9.00 8.20 4.08
N GLY A 81 8.64 7.14 3.34
CA GLY A 81 7.89 6.02 3.88
C GLY A 81 8.79 5.15 4.76
N ILE A 82 8.32 4.78 5.96
CA ILE A 82 9.03 3.90 6.90
C ILE A 82 8.16 2.69 7.17
N GLY A 83 8.65 1.49 6.84
CA GLY A 83 7.91 0.25 7.04
C GLY A 83 8.77 -0.85 7.63
N ALA A 84 8.13 -1.91 8.09
CA ALA A 84 8.79 -3.09 8.64
C ALA A 84 9.89 -2.74 9.67
N VAL A 85 9.56 -1.86 10.62
CA VAL A 85 10.45 -1.51 11.75
C VAL A 85 10.59 -2.72 12.66
N PHE A 86 11.80 -3.18 12.86
CA PHE A 86 12.11 -4.40 13.60
C PHE A 86 13.25 -4.19 14.58
N THR A 87 13.11 -4.76 15.77
CA THR A 87 14.19 -4.93 16.76
C THR A 87 14.23 -6.40 17.16
N PRO A 88 15.40 -7.06 17.10
CA PRO A 88 15.55 -8.43 17.55
C PRO A 88 14.99 -8.62 18.96
N PRO A 89 14.28 -9.72 19.28
CA PRO A 89 13.61 -9.90 20.57
C PRO A 89 14.52 -9.67 21.79
N ALA A 90 15.75 -10.15 21.74
CA ALA A 90 16.75 -9.99 22.81
C ALA A 90 17.21 -8.54 23.03
N LEU A 91 16.90 -7.63 22.12
CA LEU A 91 17.31 -6.21 22.15
C LEU A 91 16.14 -5.26 22.38
N ARG A 92 14.92 -5.77 22.52
CA ARG A 92 13.73 -4.96 22.78
C ARG A 92 13.78 -4.26 24.13
N GLY A 93 13.01 -3.19 24.29
CA GLY A 93 12.95 -2.40 25.53
C GLY A 93 14.16 -1.49 25.76
N ARG A 94 15.12 -1.42 24.83
CA ARG A 94 16.35 -0.59 24.93
C ARG A 94 16.33 0.67 24.08
N GLY A 95 15.19 1.00 23.45
CA GLY A 95 15.04 2.21 22.64
C GLY A 95 15.64 2.16 21.22
N HIS A 96 16.16 1.02 20.75
CA HIS A 96 16.83 0.95 19.45
C HIS A 96 15.93 1.31 18.25
N ALA A 97 14.65 0.91 18.28
CA ALA A 97 13.71 1.28 17.23
C ALA A 97 13.42 2.80 17.22
N HIS A 98 13.38 3.43 18.40
CA HIS A 98 13.27 4.89 18.54
C HIS A 98 14.44 5.59 17.83
N VAL A 99 15.68 5.23 18.23
CA VAL A 99 16.90 5.79 17.64
C VAL A 99 16.95 5.58 16.12
N LEU A 100 16.56 4.39 15.65
CA LEU A 100 16.49 4.09 14.20
C LEU A 100 15.51 5.01 13.47
N VAL A 101 14.28 5.13 13.99
CA VAL A 101 13.23 5.95 13.34
C VAL A 101 13.63 7.42 13.34
N ASP A 102 14.16 7.96 14.42
CA ASP A 102 14.66 9.34 14.48
C ASP A 102 15.81 9.59 13.50
N ALA A 103 16.75 8.63 13.41
CA ALA A 103 17.86 8.72 12.46
C ALA A 103 17.36 8.70 11.01
N LEU A 104 16.34 7.88 10.69
CA LEU A 104 15.71 7.83 9.37
C LEU A 104 14.98 9.14 9.03
N VAL A 105 14.24 9.73 9.98
CA VAL A 105 13.56 11.03 9.79
C VAL A 105 14.57 12.16 9.61
N ALA A 106 15.64 12.17 10.41
CA ALA A 106 16.72 13.16 10.27
C ALA A 106 17.45 13.02 8.92
N ASP A 107 17.69 11.78 8.45
CA ASP A 107 18.25 11.54 7.11
C ASP A 107 17.29 11.99 6.01
N ALA A 108 16.02 11.73 6.14
CA ALA A 108 14.98 12.17 5.21
C ALA A 108 14.95 13.70 5.09
N ALA A 109 15.00 14.41 6.22
CA ALA A 109 15.08 15.89 6.23
C ALA A 109 16.31 16.42 5.45
N ARG A 110 17.50 15.84 5.69
CA ARG A 110 18.72 16.19 4.93
C ARG A 110 18.60 15.98 3.43
N ARG A 111 17.76 15.02 3.00
CA ARG A 111 17.48 14.70 1.60
C ARG A 111 16.31 15.50 1.02
N GLY A 112 15.78 16.46 1.77
CA GLY A 112 14.69 17.34 1.33
C GLY A 112 13.29 16.75 1.45
N CYS A 113 13.11 15.64 2.20
CA CYS A 113 11.77 15.17 2.53
C CYS A 113 11.12 16.12 3.54
N GLU A 114 9.87 16.46 3.30
CA GLU A 114 9.08 17.31 4.19
C GLU A 114 8.33 16.51 5.25
N GLN A 115 7.96 15.27 4.93
CA GLN A 115 7.22 14.39 5.85
C GLN A 115 7.79 12.97 5.85
N ALA A 116 7.66 12.29 6.98
CA ALA A 116 7.77 10.86 7.13
C ALA A 116 6.36 10.26 7.24
N LEU A 117 6.14 9.12 6.60
CA LEU A 117 4.90 8.36 6.56
C LEU A 117 5.14 6.94 7.03
N LEU A 118 4.27 6.41 7.86
CA LEU A 118 4.22 4.98 8.17
C LEU A 118 2.76 4.49 8.32
N PHE A 119 2.59 3.17 8.27
CA PHE A 119 1.34 2.48 8.61
C PHE A 119 1.59 1.59 9.81
N SER A 120 0.91 1.89 10.94
CA SER A 120 1.10 1.16 12.19
C SER A 120 0.06 0.07 12.37
N GLU A 121 0.52 -1.17 12.55
CA GLU A 121 -0.31 -2.33 12.94
C GLU A 121 -0.34 -2.55 14.47
N ILE A 122 0.52 -1.84 15.22
CA ILE A 122 0.66 -1.98 16.68
C ILE A 122 -0.07 -0.88 17.46
N GLY A 123 -0.92 -0.12 16.79
CA GLY A 123 -1.58 1.06 17.37
C GLY A 123 -0.78 2.36 17.19
N ALA A 124 -1.34 3.49 17.60
CA ALA A 124 -0.72 4.81 17.39
C ALA A 124 0.28 5.17 18.48
N THR A 125 0.02 4.79 19.73
CA THR A 125 0.70 5.29 20.94
C THR A 125 2.21 5.22 20.87
N TYR A 126 2.78 4.13 20.34
CA TYR A 126 4.24 3.98 20.20
C TYR A 126 4.83 5.07 19.28
N TYR A 127 4.22 5.30 18.14
CA TYR A 127 4.74 6.25 17.16
C TYR A 127 4.38 7.70 17.49
N GLU A 128 3.32 7.94 18.29
CA GLU A 128 3.01 9.26 18.84
C GLU A 128 4.14 9.76 19.74
N GLN A 129 4.76 8.89 20.53
CA GLN A 129 5.96 9.21 21.34
C GLN A 129 7.17 9.58 20.48
N LEU A 130 7.18 9.17 19.19
CA LEU A 130 8.17 9.53 18.18
C LEU A 130 7.77 10.74 17.34
N GLY A 131 6.75 11.50 17.76
CA GLY A 131 6.28 12.71 17.07
C GLY A 131 5.44 12.46 15.83
N PHE A 132 5.03 11.23 15.55
CA PHE A 132 4.04 10.96 14.52
C PHE A 132 2.63 11.30 15.00
N ARG A 133 1.78 11.68 14.07
CA ARG A 133 0.35 11.94 14.33
C ARG A 133 -0.47 10.96 13.50
N ALA A 134 -1.45 10.34 14.15
CA ALA A 134 -2.38 9.45 13.49
C ALA A 134 -3.31 10.23 12.56
N VAL A 135 -3.55 9.68 11.37
CA VAL A 135 -4.59 10.09 10.44
C VAL A 135 -5.63 8.98 10.42
N PRO A 136 -6.70 9.10 11.20
CA PRO A 136 -7.72 8.05 11.29
C PRO A 136 -8.39 7.84 9.94
N THR A 137 -8.42 6.59 9.48
CA THR A 137 -9.07 6.19 8.24
C THR A 137 -9.95 4.98 8.49
N SER A 138 -10.91 4.73 7.61
CA SER A 138 -11.79 3.57 7.69
C SER A 138 -11.54 2.58 6.56
N GLU A 139 -11.86 1.33 6.83
CA GLU A 139 -11.98 0.26 5.86
C GLU A 139 -13.44 -0.18 5.81
N GLN A 140 -13.96 -0.40 4.60
CA GLN A 140 -15.33 -0.81 4.38
C GLN A 140 -15.39 -2.26 3.95
N THR A 141 -16.37 -2.97 4.47
CA THR A 141 -16.79 -4.27 3.96
C THR A 141 -17.94 -4.04 2.99
N ILE A 142 -17.76 -4.47 1.77
CA ILE A 142 -18.62 -4.21 0.63
C ILE A 142 -19.17 -5.53 0.14
N GLU A 143 -20.49 -5.64 0.04
CA GLU A 143 -21.16 -6.74 -0.62
C GLU A 143 -21.47 -6.35 -2.07
N VAL A 144 -21.04 -7.17 -3.02
CA VAL A 144 -21.32 -7.00 -4.44
C VAL A 144 -22.71 -7.57 -4.73
N LEU A 145 -23.59 -6.72 -5.21
CA LEU A 145 -24.96 -7.10 -5.53
C LEU A 145 -24.99 -7.93 -6.82
N PRO A 146 -25.88 -8.93 -6.91
CA PRO A 146 -26.03 -9.71 -8.13
C PRO A 146 -26.40 -8.82 -9.32
N GLY A 147 -25.85 -9.15 -10.49
CA GLY A 147 -26.16 -8.41 -11.72
C GLY A 147 -27.65 -8.47 -12.03
N ARG A 148 -28.29 -7.33 -12.23
CA ARG A 148 -29.63 -7.27 -12.82
C ARG A 148 -29.47 -7.35 -14.33
N GLY A 149 -30.29 -8.15 -15.01
CA GLY A 149 -30.31 -8.21 -16.47
C GLY A 149 -30.48 -6.80 -17.06
N GLY A 150 -29.67 -6.45 -18.06
CA GLY A 150 -29.67 -5.13 -18.68
C GLY A 150 -28.56 -4.18 -18.23
N ALA A 151 -27.59 -4.63 -17.42
CA ALA A 151 -26.36 -3.87 -17.23
C ALA A 151 -25.69 -3.61 -18.59
N PRO A 152 -25.17 -2.39 -18.87
CA PRO A 152 -24.51 -2.11 -20.13
C PRO A 152 -23.37 -3.12 -20.34
N ALA A 153 -23.25 -3.65 -21.56
CA ALA A 153 -22.16 -4.55 -21.94
C ALA A 153 -20.84 -3.77 -21.82
N VAL A 154 -20.12 -4.00 -20.75
CA VAL A 154 -18.81 -3.39 -20.50
C VAL A 154 -17.75 -4.38 -20.96
N LEU A 155 -16.92 -3.99 -21.92
CA LEU A 155 -15.81 -4.81 -22.32
C LEU A 155 -14.75 -4.82 -21.22
N ILE A 156 -14.67 -5.92 -20.48
CA ILE A 156 -13.72 -6.12 -19.39
C ILE A 156 -12.64 -7.09 -19.83
N ARG A 157 -11.40 -6.70 -19.72
CA ARG A 157 -10.23 -7.55 -19.94
C ARG A 157 -9.32 -7.59 -18.74
N SER A 158 -8.39 -8.55 -18.73
CA SER A 158 -7.28 -8.52 -17.79
C SER A 158 -6.38 -7.31 -18.05
N GLY A 159 -6.00 -6.63 -16.97
CA GLY A 159 -5.06 -5.53 -17.02
C GLY A 159 -3.61 -6.02 -17.07
N ASP A 160 -2.76 -5.24 -17.71
CA ASP A 160 -1.32 -5.49 -17.81
C ASP A 160 -0.49 -4.21 -17.65
N THR A 161 0.81 -4.27 -17.93
CA THR A 161 1.74 -3.14 -17.74
C THR A 161 1.47 -1.96 -18.67
N ARG A 162 0.88 -2.19 -19.85
CA ARG A 162 0.53 -1.12 -20.81
C ARG A 162 -0.57 -0.19 -20.29
N ASP A 163 -1.33 -0.65 -19.29
CA ASP A 163 -2.45 0.11 -18.72
C ASP A 163 -2.03 1.08 -17.63
N LEU A 164 -0.81 0.93 -17.11
CA LEU A 164 -0.38 1.63 -15.89
C LEU A 164 -0.31 3.15 -16.05
N ASP A 165 0.00 3.66 -17.23
CA ASP A 165 -0.03 5.11 -17.50
C ASP A 165 -1.46 5.64 -17.40
N GLY A 166 -2.44 4.99 -18.03
CA GLY A 166 -3.83 5.37 -17.93
C GLY A 166 -4.40 5.23 -16.52
N ILE A 167 -3.95 4.21 -15.76
CA ILE A 167 -4.31 4.05 -14.35
C ILE A 167 -3.70 5.16 -13.49
N ALA A 168 -2.47 5.58 -13.76
CA ALA A 168 -1.86 6.72 -13.09
C ALA A 168 -2.65 8.01 -13.32
N GLU A 169 -3.15 8.23 -14.55
CA GLU A 169 -4.04 9.34 -14.86
C GLU A 169 -5.38 9.27 -14.11
N LEU A 170 -6.03 8.10 -14.04
CA LEU A 170 -7.25 7.90 -13.25
C LEU A 170 -7.01 8.17 -11.76
N SER A 171 -5.90 7.68 -11.21
CA SER A 171 -5.48 7.95 -9.83
C SER A 171 -5.23 9.45 -9.60
N ALA A 172 -4.62 10.13 -10.56
CA ALA A 172 -4.38 11.58 -10.48
C ALA A 172 -5.68 12.39 -10.44
N ARG A 173 -6.73 11.94 -11.14
CA ARG A 173 -8.07 12.55 -11.09
C ARG A 173 -8.74 12.33 -9.74
N ALA A 174 -8.64 11.11 -9.19
CA ALA A 174 -9.24 10.76 -7.91
C ALA A 174 -8.67 11.56 -6.73
N ARG A 175 -7.42 12.07 -6.83
CA ARG A 175 -6.80 12.90 -5.79
C ARG A 175 -7.20 14.38 -5.82
N VAL A 176 -7.91 14.83 -6.84
CA VAL A 176 -8.32 16.24 -6.94
C VAL A 176 -9.20 16.60 -5.73
N GLY A 177 -8.80 17.63 -4.99
CA GLY A 177 -9.46 18.03 -3.73
C GLY A 177 -9.00 17.27 -2.48
N ALA A 178 -8.12 16.27 -2.61
CA ALA A 178 -7.53 15.61 -1.45
C ALA A 178 -6.52 16.54 -0.75
N SER A 179 -6.54 16.53 0.58
CA SER A 179 -5.53 17.24 1.39
C SER A 179 -4.21 16.47 1.46
N PHE A 180 -4.25 15.15 1.24
CA PHE A 180 -3.06 14.31 1.11
C PHE A 180 -3.36 13.11 0.21
N ALA A 181 -2.48 12.86 -0.76
CA ALA A 181 -2.49 11.64 -1.57
C ALA A 181 -1.08 11.31 -2.05
N LEU A 182 -0.72 10.03 -2.13
CA LEU A 182 0.54 9.63 -2.76
C LEU A 182 0.53 9.95 -4.25
N ASP A 183 1.69 10.37 -4.78
CA ASP A 183 1.89 10.56 -6.21
C ASP A 183 2.19 9.20 -6.86
N ARG A 184 1.26 8.72 -7.66
CA ARG A 184 1.24 7.35 -8.18
C ARG A 184 1.64 7.33 -9.64
N SER A 185 2.96 7.32 -9.90
CA SER A 185 3.47 7.10 -11.26
C SER A 185 3.23 5.66 -11.73
N ALA A 186 3.29 5.42 -13.04
CA ALA A 186 3.21 4.08 -13.61
C ALA A 186 4.25 3.12 -12.99
N ASP A 187 5.48 3.57 -12.76
CA ASP A 187 6.52 2.78 -12.12
C ASP A 187 6.18 2.42 -10.66
N PHE A 188 5.59 3.35 -9.90
CA PHE A 188 5.12 3.07 -8.54
C PHE A 188 3.97 2.06 -8.56
N LEU A 189 3.01 2.23 -9.46
CA LEU A 189 1.90 1.27 -9.66
C LEU A 189 2.42 -0.11 -10.06
N ALA A 190 3.40 -0.18 -10.97
CA ALA A 190 4.07 -1.42 -11.33
C ALA A 190 4.72 -2.09 -10.11
N PHE A 191 5.40 -1.31 -9.26
CA PHE A 191 6.04 -1.79 -8.03
C PHE A 191 5.03 -2.39 -7.05
N VAL A 192 3.96 -1.65 -6.71
CA VAL A 192 2.99 -2.11 -5.71
C VAL A 192 2.17 -3.31 -6.22
N LEU A 193 1.84 -3.34 -7.51
CA LEU A 193 1.18 -4.49 -8.14
C LEU A 193 2.11 -5.72 -8.20
N ALA A 194 3.37 -5.53 -8.58
CA ALA A 194 4.37 -6.59 -8.59
C ALA A 194 4.55 -7.20 -7.21
N ARG A 195 4.55 -6.40 -6.14
CA ARG A 195 4.64 -6.86 -4.75
C ARG A 195 3.53 -7.86 -4.41
N ARG A 196 2.27 -7.59 -4.81
CA ARG A 196 1.13 -8.47 -4.61
C ARG A 196 1.21 -9.73 -5.47
N ARG A 197 1.56 -9.58 -6.75
CA ARG A 197 1.71 -10.70 -7.69
C ARG A 197 2.84 -11.65 -7.29
N LEU A 198 3.98 -11.12 -6.88
CA LEU A 198 5.12 -11.91 -6.39
C LEU A 198 4.74 -12.69 -5.11
N LEU A 199 4.03 -12.06 -4.18
CA LEU A 199 3.56 -12.74 -2.97
C LEU A 199 2.61 -13.90 -3.32
N ALA A 200 1.72 -13.71 -4.28
CA ALA A 200 0.82 -14.77 -4.75
C ALA A 200 1.57 -15.89 -5.49
N GLY A 201 2.53 -15.53 -6.36
CA GLY A 201 3.25 -16.50 -7.19
C GLY A 201 4.35 -17.30 -6.47
N LEU A 202 4.94 -16.73 -5.40
CA LEU A 202 5.96 -17.40 -4.58
C LEU A 202 5.36 -18.20 -3.42
N GLY A 203 4.09 -17.96 -3.09
CA GLY A 203 3.38 -18.66 -2.01
C GLY A 203 2.81 -20.02 -2.46
N PRO A 204 2.17 -20.75 -1.53
CA PRO A 204 1.48 -21.99 -1.85
C PRO A 204 0.43 -21.78 -2.94
N MET A 205 0.39 -22.71 -3.91
CA MET A 205 -0.53 -22.68 -5.04
C MET A 205 -1.99 -22.56 -4.55
N GLY A 206 -2.75 -21.65 -5.14
CA GLY A 206 -4.15 -21.42 -4.81
C GLY A 206 -4.42 -20.67 -3.50
N LEU A 207 -3.38 -20.41 -2.68
CA LEU A 207 -3.56 -19.68 -1.42
C LEU A 207 -3.91 -18.20 -1.66
N ARG A 208 -3.34 -17.59 -2.71
CA ARG A 208 -3.54 -16.19 -3.08
C ARG A 208 -3.70 -16.03 -4.58
N SER A 209 -4.51 -15.05 -4.99
CA SER A 209 -4.55 -14.58 -6.36
C SER A 209 -4.65 -13.05 -6.41
N VAL A 210 -4.25 -12.49 -7.53
CA VAL A 210 -4.40 -11.06 -7.84
C VAL A 210 -5.19 -10.95 -9.13
N GLU A 211 -6.38 -10.38 -9.02
CA GLU A 211 -7.25 -10.07 -10.15
C GLU A 211 -7.05 -8.60 -10.52
N PHE A 212 -6.69 -8.34 -11.76
CA PHE A 212 -6.54 -7.00 -12.28
C PHE A 212 -7.35 -6.88 -13.56
N PHE A 213 -8.39 -6.07 -13.53
CA PHE A 213 -9.31 -5.84 -14.64
C PHE A 213 -9.29 -4.39 -15.07
N VAL A 214 -9.49 -4.20 -16.37
CA VAL A 214 -9.55 -2.89 -17.03
C VAL A 214 -10.74 -2.86 -17.97
N THR A 215 -11.40 -1.72 -18.03
CA THR A 215 -12.35 -1.34 -19.08
C THR A 215 -11.71 -0.27 -19.95
N GLU A 216 -11.80 -0.44 -21.26
CA GLU A 216 -11.25 0.47 -22.27
C GLU A 216 -12.32 1.18 -23.07
N GLU A 217 -12.04 2.43 -23.43
CA GLU A 217 -12.71 3.19 -24.50
C GLU A 217 -11.62 3.83 -25.37
N ALA A 218 -11.71 3.65 -26.67
CA ALA A 218 -10.72 4.17 -27.63
C ALA A 218 -9.27 3.82 -27.28
N ASN A 219 -9.02 2.57 -26.88
CA ASN A 219 -7.70 2.05 -26.45
C ASN A 219 -7.09 2.73 -25.21
N GLN A 220 -7.93 3.40 -24.42
CA GLN A 220 -7.51 4.02 -23.15
C GLN A 220 -8.27 3.40 -21.98
N PRO A 221 -7.59 3.07 -20.87
CA PRO A 221 -8.27 2.68 -19.65
C PRO A 221 -9.23 3.78 -19.16
N VAL A 222 -10.48 3.43 -18.95
CA VAL A 222 -11.51 4.33 -18.40
C VAL A 222 -11.95 3.93 -17.01
N ALA A 223 -11.73 2.66 -16.63
CA ALA A 223 -11.90 2.17 -15.27
C ALA A 223 -11.00 0.96 -15.03
N PHE A 224 -10.65 0.72 -13.79
CA PHE A 224 -9.88 -0.44 -13.38
C PHE A 224 -10.26 -0.92 -11.97
N VAL A 225 -9.96 -2.18 -11.70
CA VAL A 225 -10.12 -2.83 -10.38
C VAL A 225 -8.93 -3.75 -10.16
N ILE A 226 -8.34 -3.69 -8.96
CA ILE A 226 -7.36 -4.65 -8.47
C ILE A 226 -7.91 -5.28 -7.18
N VAL A 227 -8.09 -6.60 -7.20
CA VAL A 227 -8.57 -7.37 -6.05
C VAL A 227 -7.57 -8.47 -5.74
N THR A 228 -7.15 -8.58 -4.49
CA THR A 228 -6.42 -9.75 -4.00
C THR A 228 -7.37 -10.68 -3.27
N ARG A 229 -7.17 -11.99 -3.45
CA ARG A 229 -7.82 -13.05 -2.69
C ARG A 229 -6.77 -13.75 -1.86
N GLY A 230 -7.08 -14.05 -0.62
CA GLY A 230 -6.15 -14.72 0.26
C GLY A 230 -6.82 -15.27 1.52
N PRO A 231 -6.05 -15.77 2.48
CA PRO A 231 -6.55 -16.36 3.71
C PRO A 231 -7.43 -15.41 4.54
N ARG A 232 -7.23 -14.10 4.40
CA ARG A 232 -8.01 -13.05 5.08
C ARG A 232 -9.23 -12.58 4.29
N GLY A 233 -9.61 -13.27 3.21
CA GLY A 233 -10.71 -12.91 2.31
C GLY A 233 -10.27 -12.07 1.11
N ASN A 234 -11.23 -11.40 0.48
CA ASN A 234 -10.99 -10.58 -0.70
C ASN A 234 -10.74 -9.12 -0.28
N VAL A 235 -9.70 -8.51 -0.84
CA VAL A 235 -9.37 -7.10 -0.60
C VAL A 235 -9.45 -6.35 -1.92
N LEU A 236 -10.27 -5.30 -1.96
CA LEU A 236 -10.26 -4.30 -3.02
C LEU A 236 -9.03 -3.42 -2.81
N GLU A 237 -7.95 -3.81 -3.46
CA GLU A 237 -6.64 -3.18 -3.29
C GLU A 237 -6.61 -1.78 -3.90
N ASP A 238 -7.24 -1.64 -5.07
CA ASP A 238 -7.25 -0.40 -5.82
C ASP A 238 -8.35 -0.39 -6.88
N PHE A 239 -8.81 0.79 -7.25
CA PHE A 239 -9.83 0.99 -8.27
C PHE A 239 -9.84 2.44 -8.75
N GLY A 240 -10.41 2.64 -9.90
CA GLY A 240 -10.69 3.97 -10.44
C GLY A 240 -11.70 3.89 -11.58
N ASP A 241 -12.48 4.93 -11.73
CA ASP A 241 -13.43 5.10 -12.81
C ASP A 241 -13.38 6.55 -13.29
N ARG A 242 -13.39 6.74 -14.62
CA ARG A 242 -13.56 8.07 -15.22
C ARG A 242 -14.95 8.64 -14.91
N ASP A 243 -15.95 7.75 -14.80
CA ASP A 243 -17.30 8.10 -14.36
C ASP A 243 -17.35 8.21 -12.83
N PRO A 244 -17.73 9.36 -12.27
CA PRO A 244 -17.83 9.54 -10.82
C PRO A 244 -18.79 8.57 -10.13
N SER A 245 -19.78 8.01 -10.85
CA SER A 245 -20.72 7.02 -10.30
C SER A 245 -20.03 5.70 -9.96
N GLY A 246 -18.86 5.40 -10.56
CA GLY A 246 -18.14 4.15 -10.38
C GLY A 246 -18.86 2.93 -10.97
N ALA A 247 -19.81 3.12 -11.85
CA ALA A 247 -20.64 2.03 -12.40
C ALA A 247 -19.83 0.95 -13.11
N ARG A 248 -18.70 1.32 -13.77
CA ARG A 248 -17.80 0.35 -14.41
C ARG A 248 -17.05 -0.49 -13.39
N VAL A 249 -16.59 0.13 -12.30
CA VAL A 249 -15.95 -0.58 -11.17
C VAL A 249 -16.91 -1.60 -10.57
N GLY A 250 -18.17 -1.18 -10.32
CA GLY A 250 -19.21 -2.09 -9.83
C GLY A 250 -19.48 -3.25 -10.78
N ALA A 251 -19.56 -3.00 -12.09
CA ALA A 251 -19.74 -4.03 -13.11
C ALA A 251 -18.56 -5.02 -13.16
N MET A 252 -17.32 -4.55 -13.02
CA MET A 252 -16.14 -5.43 -12.94
C MET A 252 -16.19 -6.34 -11.74
N LEU A 253 -16.61 -5.84 -10.57
CA LEU A 253 -16.78 -6.68 -9.38
C LEU A 253 -17.91 -7.71 -9.54
N GLN A 254 -18.99 -7.38 -10.26
CA GLN A 254 -20.03 -8.36 -10.63
C GLN A 254 -19.50 -9.47 -11.53
N VAL A 255 -18.65 -9.13 -12.52
CA VAL A 255 -17.98 -10.14 -13.35
C VAL A 255 -17.05 -11.02 -12.50
N LEU A 256 -16.33 -10.44 -11.55
CA LEU A 256 -15.49 -11.20 -10.62
C LEU A 256 -16.33 -12.14 -9.75
N ALA A 257 -17.48 -11.69 -9.25
CA ALA A 257 -18.43 -12.51 -8.51
C ALA A 257 -18.96 -13.69 -9.34
N ALA A 258 -19.32 -13.44 -10.59
CA ALA A 258 -19.82 -14.50 -11.50
C ALA A 258 -18.77 -15.57 -11.85
N ARG A 259 -17.49 -15.19 -11.86
CA ARG A 259 -16.36 -16.12 -12.10
C ARG A 259 -15.98 -16.96 -10.88
N THR A 260 -16.51 -16.62 -9.71
CA THR A 260 -16.15 -17.27 -8.47
C THR A 260 -17.42 -17.92 -7.91
N PRO A 261 -17.66 -19.22 -8.22
CA PRO A 261 -18.75 -19.95 -7.60
C PRO A 261 -18.58 -19.94 -6.08
N ALA A 262 -19.52 -19.33 -5.39
CA ALA A 262 -19.59 -19.32 -3.93
C ALA A 262 -21.05 -19.46 -3.51
N GLU A 263 -21.28 -19.99 -2.32
CA GLU A 263 -22.63 -20.12 -1.75
C GLU A 263 -23.27 -18.79 -1.32
N GLY A 264 -22.61 -17.65 -1.60
CA GLY A 264 -23.08 -16.33 -1.20
C GLY A 264 -22.53 -15.19 -2.07
N PRO A 265 -22.92 -13.94 -1.78
CA PRO A 265 -22.44 -12.79 -2.52
C PRO A 265 -20.93 -12.61 -2.36
N LEU A 266 -20.28 -12.06 -3.38
CA LEU A 266 -18.89 -11.63 -3.26
C LEU A 266 -18.81 -10.50 -2.24
N VAL A 267 -17.98 -10.71 -1.21
CA VAL A 267 -17.65 -9.68 -0.21
C VAL A 267 -16.20 -9.28 -0.39
N VAL A 268 -15.93 -7.99 -0.46
CA VAL A 268 -14.59 -7.41 -0.53
C VAL A 268 -14.41 -6.38 0.58
N ARG A 269 -13.20 -6.25 1.11
CA ARG A 269 -12.82 -5.16 2.02
C ARG A 269 -11.96 -4.17 1.27
N GLY A 270 -12.07 -2.87 1.57
CA GLY A 270 -11.24 -1.87 0.93
C GLY A 270 -11.44 -0.47 1.50
N ARG A 271 -10.56 0.41 1.13
CA ARG A 271 -10.62 1.84 1.48
C ARG A 271 -11.27 2.59 0.35
N VAL A 272 -12.55 2.95 0.53
CA VAL A 272 -13.34 3.60 -0.49
C VAL A 272 -13.73 5.01 -0.03
N PRO A 273 -13.47 6.05 -0.84
CA PRO A 273 -13.93 7.40 -0.53
C PRO A 273 -15.46 7.42 -0.35
N ARG A 274 -15.95 8.15 0.65
CA ARG A 274 -17.39 8.22 0.97
C ARG A 274 -18.27 8.70 -0.19
N ALA A 275 -17.70 9.47 -1.10
CA ALA A 275 -18.42 9.95 -2.29
C ALA A 275 -18.54 8.91 -3.41
N PHE A 276 -17.83 7.78 -3.32
CA PHE A 276 -17.79 6.77 -4.38
C PHE A 276 -18.76 5.62 -4.05
N HIS A 277 -19.93 5.62 -4.70
CA HIS A 277 -21.03 4.70 -4.42
C HIS A 277 -21.56 4.01 -5.69
N PRO A 278 -20.83 3.05 -6.26
CA PRO A 278 -21.34 2.24 -7.37
C PRO A 278 -22.68 1.58 -7.04
N PRO A 279 -23.66 1.62 -7.95
CA PRO A 279 -24.98 1.06 -7.71
C PRO A 279 -25.00 -0.47 -7.60
N GLN A 280 -23.89 -1.13 -7.97
CA GLN A 280 -23.73 -2.58 -7.95
C GLN A 280 -23.20 -3.12 -6.62
N TRP A 281 -22.99 -2.29 -5.63
CA TRP A 281 -22.57 -2.75 -4.31
C TRP A 281 -23.31 -2.06 -3.16
N ARG A 282 -23.17 -2.59 -1.97
CA ARG A 282 -23.56 -1.90 -0.74
C ARG A 282 -22.47 -2.04 0.32
N VAL A 283 -22.26 -1.00 1.09
CA VAL A 283 -21.41 -1.07 2.28
C VAL A 283 -22.22 -1.73 3.40
N VAL A 284 -21.74 -2.87 3.89
CA VAL A 284 -22.39 -3.63 4.97
C VAL A 284 -21.77 -3.38 6.33
N LYS A 285 -20.51 -2.90 6.33
CA LYS A 285 -19.80 -2.56 7.56
C LYS A 285 -18.72 -1.53 7.27
N GLU A 286 -18.50 -0.61 8.19
CA GLU A 286 -17.34 0.30 8.23
C GLU A 286 -16.64 0.12 9.57
N THR A 287 -15.31 -0.02 9.54
CA THR A 287 -14.46 -0.17 10.72
C THR A 287 -13.25 0.73 10.60
N PRO A 288 -12.61 1.13 11.71
CA PRO A 288 -11.29 1.73 11.64
C PRO A 288 -10.35 0.82 10.84
N ALA A 289 -9.50 1.40 10.02
CA ALA A 289 -8.49 0.66 9.28
C ALA A 289 -7.54 -0.07 10.24
N ALA A 290 -7.18 -1.31 9.92
CA ALA A 290 -6.29 -2.10 10.76
C ALA A 290 -4.89 -1.49 10.84
N GLU A 291 -4.42 -0.92 9.72
CA GLU A 291 -3.16 -0.19 9.65
C GLU A 291 -3.44 1.30 9.76
N ILE A 292 -2.98 1.92 10.84
CA ILE A 292 -3.15 3.35 11.10
C ILE A 292 -2.11 4.13 10.31
N MET A 293 -2.54 4.96 9.38
CA MET A 293 -1.68 5.92 8.71
C MET A 293 -1.18 6.95 9.71
N MET A 294 0.12 7.21 9.73
CA MET A 294 0.73 8.17 10.63
C MET A 294 1.74 9.04 9.89
N LEU A 295 1.73 10.32 10.16
CA LEU A 295 2.59 11.33 9.55
C LEU A 295 3.42 12.07 10.61
N ARG A 296 4.68 12.36 10.28
CA ARG A 296 5.59 13.19 11.09
C ARG A 296 6.28 14.21 10.19
N PRO A 297 6.23 15.51 10.50
CA PRO A 297 7.04 16.50 9.83
C PRO A 297 8.54 16.18 9.94
N CYS A 298 9.27 16.27 8.84
CA CYS A 298 10.73 16.19 8.83
C CYS A 298 11.40 17.56 9.02
N VAL A 299 10.64 18.63 8.78
CA VAL A 299 11.08 20.04 8.89
C VAL A 299 10.01 20.87 9.60
N ASP A 300 10.40 21.91 10.33
CA ASP A 300 9.52 22.66 11.22
C ASP A 300 8.34 23.36 10.52
N HIS A 301 8.47 23.68 9.25
CA HIS A 301 7.45 24.37 8.45
C HIS A 301 6.66 23.42 7.54
N ALA A 302 6.77 22.11 7.71
CA ALA A 302 5.98 21.15 6.95
C ALA A 302 4.49 21.28 7.30
N ALA A 303 3.63 21.02 6.30
CA ALA A 303 2.20 21.06 6.45
C ALA A 303 1.71 20.21 7.63
N LEU A 304 0.69 20.70 8.31
CA LEU A 304 0.04 20.01 9.42
C LEU A 304 -0.60 18.68 8.94
N THR A 305 -0.96 17.84 9.89
CA THR A 305 -1.67 16.58 9.64
C THR A 305 -2.95 16.86 8.82
N PRO A 306 -3.15 16.19 7.68
CA PRO A 306 -4.32 16.40 6.85
C PRO A 306 -5.59 15.95 7.55
N ALA A 307 -6.74 16.53 7.18
CA ALA A 307 -8.03 16.07 7.64
C ALA A 307 -8.29 14.65 7.12
N PRO A 308 -8.73 13.70 7.97
CA PRO A 308 -8.86 12.28 7.59
C PRO A 308 -9.77 12.03 6.38
N GLU A 309 -10.87 12.77 6.30
CA GLU A 309 -11.87 12.68 5.23
C GLU A 309 -11.35 13.12 3.86
N ALA A 310 -10.27 13.89 3.85
CA ALA A 310 -9.65 14.40 2.64
C ALA A 310 -8.34 13.66 2.28
N VAL A 311 -8.06 12.52 2.92
CA VAL A 311 -6.90 11.68 2.60
C VAL A 311 -7.30 10.58 1.63
N VAL A 312 -6.55 10.44 0.55
CA VAL A 312 -6.78 9.41 -0.46
C VAL A 312 -5.56 8.49 -0.56
N TYR A 313 -5.74 7.25 -0.15
CA TYR A 313 -4.80 6.16 -0.45
C TYR A 313 -5.54 4.81 -0.48
N PRO A 314 -5.39 4.03 -1.55
CA PRO A 314 -5.95 2.69 -1.64
C PRO A 314 -5.16 1.68 -0.79
N SER A 315 -5.74 0.51 -0.52
CA SER A 315 -5.08 -0.55 0.24
C SER A 315 -3.77 -1.03 -0.40
N LEU A 316 -3.65 -0.89 -1.73
CA LEU A 316 -2.45 -1.23 -2.50
C LEU A 316 -1.22 -0.43 -2.06
N ASP A 317 -1.38 0.80 -1.60
CA ASP A 317 -0.30 1.73 -1.22
C ASP A 317 0.25 1.47 0.20
N VAL A 318 -0.40 0.63 1.01
CA VAL A 318 0.07 0.26 2.35
C VAL A 318 1.29 -0.67 2.26
N PHE A 319 2.38 -0.35 2.97
CA PHE A 319 3.69 -1.00 2.89
C PHE A 319 4.27 -1.40 4.25
#